data_601f56085b21beae6744c93f3f9e8834
#
_entry.id   601f56085b21beae6744c93f3f9e8834
#
_cell.length_a   1.000
_cell.length_b   1.000
_cell.length_c   1.000
_cell.angle_alpha   90.00
_cell.angle_beta   90.00
_cell.angle_gamma   90.00
#
_symmetry.space_group_name_H-M   'P 1'
#
loop_
_entity.id
_entity.type
_entity.pdbx_description
1 polymer ?
#
loop_
_entity_poly.entity_id
_entity_poly.type
_entity_poly.pdbx_seq_one_letter_code
_entity_poly.pdbx_strand_id
1 'polypeptide(L)'
;NSGQLSGTNVELQTASLTNSNTIIAEGIVNAQNTALNNTGYIGSNQKILLSGSNISNQGSIESNIIELYNLSGYNNIGGSIKGTGVYLTTTGNIDLRGTLHGESDLRVNAYDILHTDMITGKGYIELKGHDITNNVELASGSIVVEGTGNIVNNSIITGTNGNMSGYNIVNNDLIAFGEQAVLRAVD
;
A
#
# COMPACT_ATOMS: atom_id res chain seq x y z
N ASN A 1 15.35 1.75 -17.00
CA ASN A 1 14.59 2.35 -18.10
C ASN A 1 14.67 3.87 -18.02
N SER A 2 15.35 4.50 -18.98
CA SER A 2 15.47 5.96 -19.13
C SER A 2 14.66 6.51 -20.32
N GLY A 3 14.02 5.63 -21.08
CA GLY A 3 13.13 5.95 -22.21
C GLY A 3 11.72 5.46 -21.97
N GLN A 4 10.91 5.45 -23.03
CA GLN A 4 9.57 4.85 -22.98
C GLN A 4 9.64 3.36 -23.33
N LEU A 5 8.98 2.53 -22.53
CA LEU A 5 8.71 1.14 -22.81
C LEU A 5 7.19 0.96 -22.87
N SER A 6 6.65 0.50 -24.00
CA SER A 6 5.20 0.36 -24.17
C SER A 6 4.84 -0.89 -24.98
N GLY A 7 3.64 -1.42 -24.74
CA GLY A 7 3.11 -2.58 -25.44
C GLY A 7 1.71 -2.97 -24.97
N THR A 8 1.11 -3.97 -25.63
CA THR A 8 -0.15 -4.54 -25.14
C THR A 8 0.06 -5.16 -23.76
N ASN A 9 1.12 -5.93 -23.58
CA ASN A 9 1.61 -6.37 -22.27
C ASN A 9 3.11 -6.08 -22.19
N VAL A 10 3.59 -5.78 -20.99
CA VAL A 10 5.01 -5.57 -20.69
C VAL A 10 5.42 -6.58 -19.62
N GLU A 11 6.29 -7.50 -20.00
CA GLU A 11 6.88 -8.49 -19.09
C GLU A 11 8.36 -8.21 -18.88
N LEU A 12 8.78 -8.11 -17.64
CA LEU A 12 10.16 -7.83 -17.25
C LEU A 12 10.66 -8.91 -16.30
N GLN A 13 11.72 -9.60 -16.74
CA GLN A 13 12.43 -10.60 -15.92
C GLN A 13 13.85 -10.10 -15.71
N THR A 14 14.09 -9.51 -14.56
CA THR A 14 15.39 -8.91 -14.21
C THR A 14 15.57 -8.90 -12.70
N ALA A 15 16.81 -9.05 -12.25
CA ALA A 15 17.12 -8.96 -10.83
C ALA A 15 16.93 -7.54 -10.26
N SER A 16 17.01 -6.51 -11.11
CA SER A 16 16.83 -5.11 -10.71
C SER A 16 16.21 -4.30 -11.84
N LEU A 17 15.22 -3.51 -11.53
CA LEU A 17 14.57 -2.57 -12.43
C LEU A 17 14.69 -1.15 -11.88
N THR A 18 15.44 -0.28 -12.56
CA THR A 18 15.39 1.16 -12.31
C THR A 18 14.58 1.81 -13.43
N ASN A 19 13.47 2.45 -13.06
CA ASN A 19 12.63 3.20 -14.00
C ASN A 19 12.64 4.68 -13.66
N SER A 20 13.19 5.49 -14.55
CA SER A 20 13.19 6.96 -14.43
C SER A 20 12.33 7.65 -15.48
N ASN A 21 11.67 6.90 -16.35
CA ASN A 21 10.78 7.42 -17.38
C ASN A 21 9.47 6.62 -17.40
N THR A 22 8.98 6.17 -18.52
CA THR A 22 7.65 5.60 -18.68
C THR A 22 7.70 4.11 -19.02
N ILE A 23 6.95 3.31 -18.27
CA ILE A 23 6.57 1.94 -18.61
C ILE A 23 5.05 1.91 -18.67
N ILE A 24 4.48 1.53 -19.82
CA ILE A 24 3.03 1.53 -19.99
C ILE A 24 2.56 0.30 -20.78
N ALA A 25 1.45 -0.31 -20.34
CA ALA A 25 0.77 -1.38 -21.05
C ALA A 25 -0.72 -1.10 -21.21
N GLU A 26 -1.31 -1.54 -22.33
CA GLU A 26 -2.75 -1.57 -22.49
C GLU A 26 -3.41 -2.65 -21.61
N GLY A 27 -2.74 -3.78 -21.45
CA GLY A 27 -3.15 -4.91 -20.62
C GLY A 27 -2.39 -4.95 -19.29
N ILE A 28 -1.31 -5.72 -19.20
CA ILE A 28 -0.61 -6.03 -17.96
C ILE A 28 0.84 -5.54 -18.00
N VAL A 29 1.29 -4.93 -16.90
CA VAL A 29 2.71 -4.81 -16.57
C VAL A 29 3.06 -5.86 -15.52
N ASN A 30 3.99 -6.74 -15.84
CA ASN A 30 4.44 -7.82 -14.97
C ASN A 30 5.96 -7.76 -14.80
N ALA A 31 6.44 -7.49 -13.59
CA ALA A 31 7.86 -7.54 -13.26
C ALA A 31 8.07 -8.42 -12.04
N GLN A 32 8.71 -9.57 -12.24
CA GLN A 32 8.89 -10.59 -11.22
C GLN A 32 10.35 -10.72 -10.77
N ASN A 33 10.52 -11.08 -9.50
CA ASN A 33 11.83 -11.32 -8.86
C ASN A 33 12.78 -10.12 -8.94
N THR A 34 12.22 -8.93 -8.85
CA THR A 34 12.91 -7.68 -9.17
C THR A 34 12.98 -6.75 -7.96
N ALA A 35 14.19 -6.26 -7.66
CA ALA A 35 14.30 -5.06 -6.84
C ALA A 35 13.89 -3.86 -7.70
N LEU A 36 12.81 -3.16 -7.31
CA LEU A 36 12.29 -2.02 -8.07
C LEU A 36 12.73 -0.69 -7.45
N ASN A 37 13.32 0.17 -8.29
CA ASN A 37 13.49 1.59 -8.01
C ASN A 37 12.75 2.40 -9.07
N ASN A 38 11.60 2.97 -8.74
CA ASN A 38 10.78 3.75 -9.64
C ASN A 38 10.79 5.22 -9.25
N THR A 39 11.32 6.07 -10.11
CA THR A 39 11.22 7.54 -10.03
C THR A 39 10.39 8.12 -11.16
N GLY A 40 9.98 7.29 -12.12
CA GLY A 40 9.16 7.64 -13.27
C GLY A 40 7.71 7.19 -13.13
N TYR A 41 7.11 6.80 -14.25
CA TYR A 41 5.73 6.34 -14.35
C TYR A 41 5.66 4.87 -14.75
N ILE A 42 4.85 4.10 -14.04
CA ILE A 42 4.47 2.73 -14.42
C ILE A 42 2.94 2.71 -14.51
N GLY A 43 2.40 2.46 -15.68
CA GLY A 43 0.97 2.48 -15.94
C GLY A 43 0.44 1.25 -16.65
N SER A 44 -0.81 0.90 -16.38
CA SER A 44 -1.54 -0.16 -17.06
C SER A 44 -3.03 0.08 -17.00
N ASN A 45 -3.77 -0.30 -18.06
CA ASN A 45 -5.22 -0.19 -18.06
C ASN A 45 -5.91 -1.32 -17.27
N GLN A 46 -5.22 -2.45 -17.06
CA GLN A 46 -5.82 -3.62 -16.40
C GLN A 46 -5.12 -3.93 -15.07
N LYS A 47 -3.83 -4.31 -15.12
CA LYS A 47 -3.15 -4.83 -13.93
C LYS A 47 -1.66 -4.56 -13.94
N ILE A 48 -1.14 -4.22 -12.78
CA ILE A 48 0.30 -4.17 -12.49
C ILE A 48 0.60 -5.25 -11.44
N LEU A 49 1.56 -6.12 -11.78
CA LEU A 49 2.09 -7.17 -10.91
C LEU A 49 3.58 -6.92 -10.70
N LEU A 50 3.96 -6.58 -9.49
CA LEU A 50 5.36 -6.40 -9.14
C LEU A 50 5.70 -7.32 -7.97
N SER A 51 6.77 -8.11 -8.13
CA SER A 51 7.26 -8.96 -7.05
C SER A 51 8.78 -8.92 -6.97
N GLY A 52 9.33 -9.10 -5.77
CA GLY A 52 10.78 -9.09 -5.64
C GLY A 52 11.25 -8.90 -4.20
N SER A 53 12.50 -8.48 -4.03
CA SER A 53 13.08 -8.33 -2.70
C SER A 53 12.65 -7.05 -1.99
N ASN A 54 12.55 -5.94 -2.73
CA ASN A 54 12.17 -4.64 -2.17
C ASN A 54 11.65 -3.70 -3.25
N ILE A 55 10.83 -2.75 -2.84
CA ILE A 55 10.31 -1.68 -3.71
C ILE A 55 10.64 -0.32 -3.10
N SER A 56 11.24 0.53 -3.92
CA SER A 56 11.37 1.96 -3.69
C SER A 56 10.60 2.69 -4.78
N ASN A 57 9.46 3.28 -4.44
CA ASN A 57 8.67 4.07 -5.38
C ASN A 57 8.68 5.53 -4.96
N GLN A 58 9.32 6.39 -5.76
CA GLN A 58 9.30 7.85 -5.63
C GLN A 58 8.52 8.50 -6.79
N GLY A 59 8.15 7.71 -7.79
CA GLY A 59 7.38 8.11 -8.95
C GLY A 59 5.89 7.74 -8.82
N SER A 60 5.26 7.40 -9.95
CA SER A 60 3.85 7.02 -9.99
C SER A 60 3.65 5.59 -10.49
N ILE A 61 2.74 4.85 -9.84
CA ILE A 61 2.25 3.55 -10.27
C ILE A 61 0.73 3.63 -10.36
N GLU A 62 0.15 3.36 -11.54
CA GLU A 62 -1.27 3.60 -11.80
C GLU A 62 -1.90 2.48 -12.64
N SER A 63 -2.98 1.86 -12.13
CA SER A 63 -3.70 0.78 -12.84
C SER A 63 -5.06 0.51 -12.20
N ASN A 64 -5.94 -0.24 -12.88
CA ASN A 64 -7.15 -0.75 -12.23
C ASN A 64 -6.82 -1.64 -11.04
N ILE A 65 -5.90 -2.60 -11.20
CA ILE A 65 -5.45 -3.49 -10.13
C ILE A 65 -3.93 -3.37 -9.99
N ILE A 66 -3.47 -3.19 -8.77
CA ILE A 66 -2.05 -3.14 -8.44
C ILE A 66 -1.77 -4.17 -7.35
N GLU A 67 -0.90 -5.11 -7.64
CA GLU A 67 -0.41 -6.11 -6.70
C GLU A 67 1.11 -6.02 -6.57
N LEU A 68 1.57 -5.63 -5.38
CA LEU A 68 2.96 -5.68 -4.97
C LEU A 68 3.10 -6.81 -3.95
N TYR A 69 3.81 -7.88 -4.30
CA TYR A 69 3.80 -9.11 -3.49
C TYR A 69 5.17 -9.80 -3.43
N ASN A 70 5.31 -10.73 -2.49
CA ASN A 70 6.54 -11.46 -2.22
C ASN A 70 7.76 -10.56 -1.91
N LEU A 71 7.50 -9.40 -1.35
CA LEU A 71 8.55 -8.48 -0.92
C LEU A 71 9.10 -8.96 0.43
N SER A 72 10.42 -8.93 0.60
CA SER A 72 11.05 -9.43 1.83
C SER A 72 11.91 -8.39 2.55
N GLY A 73 12.25 -7.32 1.85
CA GLY A 73 13.09 -6.25 2.39
C GLY A 73 12.30 -5.06 2.92
N TYR A 74 13.01 -3.97 3.18
CA TYR A 74 12.40 -2.69 3.51
C TYR A 74 11.79 -2.05 2.26
N ASN A 75 10.53 -1.71 2.35
CA ASN A 75 9.77 -1.17 1.23
C ASN A 75 9.41 0.29 1.52
N ASN A 76 9.80 1.20 0.63
CA ASN A 76 9.56 2.63 0.73
C ASN A 76 8.64 3.09 -0.40
N ILE A 77 7.45 3.55 -0.03
CA ILE A 77 6.46 4.12 -0.94
C ILE A 77 6.41 5.63 -0.68
N GLY A 78 7.32 6.38 -1.30
CA GLY A 78 7.41 7.83 -1.18
C GLY A 78 6.76 8.60 -2.33
N GLY A 79 6.38 7.92 -3.40
CA GLY A 79 5.64 8.48 -4.53
C GLY A 79 4.14 8.16 -4.48
N SER A 80 3.50 8.01 -5.64
CA SER A 80 2.08 7.71 -5.75
C SER A 80 1.81 6.28 -6.19
N ILE A 81 0.84 5.63 -5.55
CA ILE A 81 0.23 4.38 -6.04
C ILE A 81 -1.28 4.59 -6.07
N LYS A 82 -1.89 4.42 -7.26
CA LYS A 82 -3.32 4.67 -7.44
C LYS A 82 -3.99 3.59 -8.29
N GLY A 83 -5.05 2.99 -7.74
CA GLY A 83 -5.83 1.96 -8.43
C GLY A 83 -7.26 1.84 -7.95
N THR A 84 -8.06 1.02 -8.63
CA THR A 84 -9.37 0.60 -8.11
C THR A 84 -9.17 -0.39 -6.97
N GLY A 85 -8.29 -1.38 -7.15
CA GLY A 85 -7.81 -2.28 -6.11
C GLY A 85 -6.29 -2.16 -5.95
N VAL A 86 -5.81 -1.96 -4.72
CA VAL A 86 -4.39 -1.84 -4.39
C VAL A 86 -4.04 -2.81 -3.28
N TYR A 87 -3.13 -3.74 -3.56
CA TYR A 87 -2.74 -4.82 -2.66
C TYR A 87 -1.23 -4.85 -2.49
N LEU A 88 -0.77 -4.56 -1.28
CA LEU A 88 0.65 -4.58 -0.90
C LEU A 88 0.87 -5.72 0.10
N THR A 89 1.69 -6.69 -0.23
CA THR A 89 2.00 -7.82 0.67
C THR A 89 3.50 -8.02 0.76
N THR A 90 4.03 -7.88 1.96
CA THR A 90 5.45 -8.06 2.26
C THR A 90 5.66 -8.81 3.59
N THR A 91 6.73 -9.57 3.70
CA THR A 91 7.20 -10.14 4.98
C THR A 91 8.15 -9.19 5.72
N GLY A 92 8.59 -8.11 5.07
CA GLY A 92 9.40 -7.05 5.67
C GLY A 92 8.57 -5.85 6.09
N ASN A 93 9.26 -4.78 6.49
CA ASN A 93 8.61 -3.53 6.88
C ASN A 93 8.19 -2.70 5.66
N ILE A 94 7.15 -1.90 5.82
CA ILE A 94 6.71 -0.95 4.81
C ILE A 94 6.59 0.46 5.40
N ASP A 95 7.15 1.43 4.68
CA ASP A 95 7.09 2.85 5.00
C ASP A 95 6.29 3.57 3.92
N LEU A 96 5.11 4.03 4.30
CA LEU A 96 4.14 4.69 3.42
C LEU A 96 4.26 6.21 3.62
N ARG A 97 5.18 6.84 2.88
CA ARG A 97 5.47 8.29 2.90
C ARG A 97 4.92 9.03 1.70
N GLY A 98 4.19 8.36 0.83
CA GLY A 98 3.58 8.93 -0.36
C GLY A 98 2.10 8.62 -0.42
N THR A 99 1.46 9.04 -1.49
CA THR A 99 0.02 8.83 -1.68
C THR A 99 -0.28 7.39 -2.05
N LEU A 100 -1.16 6.77 -1.27
CA LEU A 100 -1.71 5.44 -1.55
C LEU A 100 -3.23 5.54 -1.69
N HIS A 101 -3.76 5.25 -2.87
CA HIS A 101 -5.19 5.38 -3.16
C HIS A 101 -5.77 4.11 -3.76
N GLY A 102 -6.76 3.53 -3.07
CA GLY A 102 -7.60 2.45 -3.57
C GLY A 102 -9.06 2.89 -3.69
N GLU A 103 -9.59 3.01 -4.91
CA GLU A 103 -10.96 3.49 -5.10
C GLU A 103 -11.99 2.58 -4.40
N SER A 104 -11.84 1.26 -4.51
CA SER A 104 -12.75 0.27 -3.90
C SER A 104 -12.09 -0.51 -2.77
N ASP A 105 -10.84 -0.93 -2.93
CA ASP A 105 -10.18 -1.85 -2.01
C ASP A 105 -8.69 -1.50 -1.91
N LEU A 106 -8.21 -1.30 -0.69
CA LEU A 106 -6.82 -1.04 -0.39
C LEU A 106 -6.41 -1.94 0.78
N ARG A 107 -5.41 -2.79 0.55
CA ARG A 107 -4.89 -3.69 1.57
C ARG A 107 -3.37 -3.62 1.66
N VAL A 108 -2.89 -3.43 2.86
CA VAL A 108 -1.47 -3.48 3.19
C VAL A 108 -1.25 -4.55 4.25
N ASN A 109 -0.43 -5.54 3.91
CA ASN A 109 0.00 -6.59 4.82
C ASN A 109 1.53 -6.60 4.88
N ALA A 110 2.09 -6.32 6.05
CA ALA A 110 3.54 -6.19 6.24
C ALA A 110 3.95 -6.69 7.62
N TYR A 111 5.27 -6.81 7.88
CA TYR A 111 5.73 -7.05 9.25
C TYR A 111 5.42 -5.83 10.12
N ASP A 112 6.01 -4.66 9.83
CA ASP A 112 5.62 -3.41 10.46
C ASP A 112 5.14 -2.41 9.42
N ILE A 113 4.15 -1.59 9.77
CA ILE A 113 3.59 -0.54 8.92
C ILE A 113 3.83 0.81 9.59
N LEU A 114 4.58 1.67 8.91
CA LEU A 114 4.69 3.09 9.23
C LEU A 114 3.92 3.89 8.17
N HIS A 115 2.84 4.53 8.59
CA HIS A 115 2.01 5.37 7.74
C HIS A 115 2.21 6.83 8.12
N THR A 116 2.76 7.63 7.21
CA THR A 116 3.14 9.03 7.47
C THR A 116 2.65 10.02 6.43
N ASP A 117 1.94 9.56 5.39
CA ASP A 117 1.34 10.40 4.35
C ASP A 117 -0.03 9.83 3.93
N MET A 118 -0.66 10.40 2.93
CA MET A 118 -2.07 10.19 2.61
C MET A 118 -2.40 8.76 2.14
N ILE A 119 -3.19 8.04 2.92
CA ILE A 119 -3.90 6.83 2.49
C ILE A 119 -5.38 7.15 2.33
N THR A 120 -5.93 6.88 1.16
CA THR A 120 -7.33 7.12 0.87
C THR A 120 -7.99 5.95 0.17
N GLY A 121 -9.24 5.67 0.53
CA GLY A 121 -10.08 4.70 -0.14
C GLY A 121 -11.54 5.04 0.09
N LYS A 122 -12.43 4.78 -0.87
CA LYS A 122 -13.86 5.01 -0.67
C LYS A 122 -14.57 3.81 -0.06
N GLY A 123 -14.12 2.61 -0.40
CA GLY A 123 -14.75 1.37 0.01
C GLY A 123 -14.14 0.76 1.27
N TYR A 124 -13.02 0.10 1.12
CA TYR A 124 -12.39 -0.69 2.18
C TYR A 124 -10.90 -0.40 2.30
N ILE A 125 -10.44 -0.20 3.52
CA ILE A 125 -9.02 -0.10 3.86
C ILE A 125 -8.68 -1.17 4.90
N GLU A 126 -7.64 -1.94 4.65
CA GLU A 126 -7.10 -2.93 5.59
C GLU A 126 -5.61 -2.71 5.77
N LEU A 127 -5.18 -2.55 7.02
CA LEU A 127 -3.78 -2.53 7.44
C LEU A 127 -3.55 -3.71 8.38
N LYS A 128 -2.70 -4.66 7.98
CA LYS A 128 -2.33 -5.82 8.82
C LYS A 128 -0.82 -5.89 9.00
N GLY A 129 -0.39 -6.05 10.25
CA GLY A 129 1.04 -6.15 10.56
C GLY A 129 1.34 -6.63 11.98
N HIS A 130 2.61 -6.59 12.34
CA HIS A 130 3.03 -6.78 13.72
C HIS A 130 2.84 -5.45 14.48
N ASP A 131 3.66 -4.44 14.21
CA ASP A 131 3.46 -3.09 14.74
C ASP A 131 2.92 -2.16 13.64
N ILE A 132 1.91 -1.35 13.98
CA ILE A 132 1.27 -0.42 13.05
C ILE A 132 1.27 0.97 13.68
N THR A 133 1.89 1.94 12.99
CA THR A 133 1.88 3.34 13.39
C THR A 133 1.19 4.18 12.33
N ASN A 134 0.08 4.82 12.70
CA ASN A 134 -0.67 5.75 11.86
C ASN A 134 -0.42 7.19 12.35
N ASN A 135 0.18 8.01 11.50
CA ASN A 135 0.46 9.42 11.81
C ASN A 135 -0.34 10.41 10.95
N VAL A 136 -1.21 9.93 10.08
CA VAL A 136 -2.00 10.76 9.16
C VAL A 136 -3.44 10.27 9.13
N GLU A 137 -4.35 11.11 8.71
CA GLU A 137 -5.76 10.78 8.62
C GLU A 137 -6.01 9.52 7.76
N LEU A 138 -6.81 8.60 8.29
CA LEU A 138 -7.29 7.40 7.63
C LEU A 138 -8.81 7.46 7.54
N ALA A 139 -9.34 7.64 6.33
CA ALA A 139 -10.78 7.80 6.10
C ALA A 139 -11.27 6.86 4.99
N SER A 140 -12.32 6.07 5.27
CA SER A 140 -12.92 5.15 4.30
C SER A 140 -14.32 4.70 4.74
N GLY A 141 -15.07 4.03 3.84
CA GLY A 141 -16.32 3.38 4.19
C GLY A 141 -16.15 2.30 5.27
N SER A 142 -15.17 1.44 5.11
CA SER A 142 -14.82 0.41 6.11
C SER A 142 -13.31 0.37 6.35
N ILE A 143 -12.91 0.32 7.61
CA ILE A 143 -11.50 0.31 8.00
C ILE A 143 -11.22 -0.86 8.94
N VAL A 144 -10.20 -1.63 8.61
CA VAL A 144 -9.67 -2.71 9.45
C VAL A 144 -8.19 -2.44 9.71
N VAL A 145 -7.82 -2.41 11.00
CA VAL A 145 -6.43 -2.31 11.45
C VAL A 145 -6.16 -3.47 12.39
N GLU A 146 -5.34 -4.41 11.98
CA GLU A 146 -5.03 -5.62 12.76
C GLU A 146 -3.53 -5.74 12.99
N GLY A 147 -3.11 -5.58 14.26
CA GLY A 147 -1.73 -5.75 14.70
C GLY A 147 -1.58 -6.98 15.59
N THR A 148 -0.52 -7.77 15.42
CA THR A 148 -0.14 -8.80 16.41
C THR A 148 0.71 -8.23 17.55
N GLY A 149 1.26 -7.03 17.39
CA GLY A 149 1.98 -6.22 18.35
C GLY A 149 1.22 -4.93 18.68
N ASN A 150 1.90 -3.80 18.62
CA ASN A 150 1.33 -2.52 19.02
C ASN A 150 0.65 -1.81 17.84
N ILE A 151 -0.50 -1.18 18.12
CA ILE A 151 -1.11 -0.20 17.21
C ILE A 151 -1.02 1.16 17.86
N VAL A 152 -0.36 2.12 17.21
CA VAL A 152 -0.26 3.50 17.65
C VAL A 152 -0.97 4.38 16.64
N ASN A 153 -2.09 4.97 17.05
CA ASN A 153 -2.80 5.96 16.25
C ASN A 153 -2.52 7.36 16.76
N ASN A 154 -1.83 8.17 15.96
CA ASN A 154 -1.49 9.57 16.26
C ASN A 154 -2.33 10.55 15.43
N SER A 155 -3.34 10.08 14.70
CA SER A 155 -4.17 10.93 13.85
C SER A 155 -5.61 10.44 13.78
N ILE A 156 -6.43 11.10 12.99
CA ILE A 156 -7.86 10.81 12.87
C ILE A 156 -8.07 9.51 12.08
N ILE A 157 -8.94 8.63 12.59
CA ILE A 157 -9.48 7.49 11.87
C ILE A 157 -11.00 7.61 11.81
N THR A 158 -11.57 7.69 10.61
CA THR A 158 -13.01 7.86 10.43
C THR A 158 -13.56 6.95 9.32
N GLY A 159 -14.77 6.46 9.54
CA GLY A 159 -15.44 5.61 8.55
C GLY A 159 -16.90 5.31 8.91
N THR A 160 -17.56 4.53 8.08
CA THR A 160 -18.88 3.98 8.43
C THR A 160 -18.72 2.82 9.40
N ASN A 161 -17.81 1.89 9.12
CA ASN A 161 -17.52 0.74 9.97
C ASN A 161 -16.03 0.66 10.27
N GLY A 162 -15.68 0.20 11.48
CA GLY A 162 -14.28 0.06 11.87
C GLY A 162 -14.02 -1.12 12.81
N ASN A 163 -12.90 -1.78 12.58
CA ASN A 163 -12.35 -2.79 13.46
C ASN A 163 -10.87 -2.52 13.68
N MET A 164 -10.48 -2.38 14.93
CA MET A 164 -9.08 -2.26 15.33
C MET A 164 -8.77 -3.31 16.40
N SER A 165 -7.80 -4.16 16.14
CA SER A 165 -7.38 -5.19 17.09
C SER A 165 -5.85 -5.30 17.13
N GLY A 166 -5.28 -5.36 18.34
CA GLY A 166 -3.85 -5.44 18.57
C GLY A 166 -3.51 -5.87 19.99
N TYR A 167 -2.25 -6.22 20.25
CA TYR A 167 -1.78 -6.53 21.60
C TYR A 167 -1.95 -5.30 22.51
N ASN A 168 -1.43 -4.14 22.08
CA ASN A 168 -1.70 -2.85 22.69
C ASN A 168 -2.27 -1.88 21.65
N ILE A 169 -3.24 -1.07 22.06
CA ILE A 169 -3.78 0.02 21.24
C ILE A 169 -3.57 1.33 21.99
N VAL A 170 -2.75 2.20 21.43
CA VAL A 170 -2.54 3.57 21.89
C VAL A 170 -3.22 4.51 20.91
N ASN A 171 -4.27 5.20 21.37
CA ASN A 171 -4.97 6.18 20.58
C ASN A 171 -4.72 7.59 21.12
N ASN A 172 -4.04 8.42 20.34
CA ASN A 172 -3.67 9.79 20.69
C ASN A 172 -4.58 10.83 20.01
N ASP A 173 -5.49 10.40 19.13
CA ASP A 173 -6.41 11.28 18.42
C ASP A 173 -7.79 10.62 18.24
N LEU A 174 -8.63 11.11 17.36
CA LEU A 174 -10.00 10.67 17.16
C LEU A 174 -10.08 9.34 16.40
N ILE A 175 -10.88 8.42 16.93
CA ILE A 175 -11.41 7.27 16.19
C ILE A 175 -12.93 7.37 16.20
N ALA A 176 -13.56 7.53 15.02
CA ALA A 176 -15.02 7.70 14.92
C ALA A 176 -15.58 6.87 13.75
N PHE A 177 -16.54 6.03 14.05
CA PHE A 177 -17.29 5.25 13.08
C PHE A 177 -18.79 5.50 13.20
N GLY A 178 -19.47 5.65 12.05
CA GLY A 178 -20.88 6.03 12.01
C GLY A 178 -21.85 4.91 12.42
N GLU A 179 -21.50 3.64 12.17
CA GLU A 179 -22.37 2.49 12.44
C GLU A 179 -21.77 1.51 13.43
N GLN A 180 -20.57 0.98 13.13
CA GLN A 180 -19.94 -0.03 13.98
C GLN A 180 -18.48 0.32 14.28
N ALA A 181 -18.13 0.30 15.55
CA ALA A 181 -16.77 0.41 16.04
C ALA A 181 -16.42 -0.79 16.92
N VAL A 182 -15.33 -1.47 16.60
CA VAL A 182 -14.78 -2.55 17.43
C VAL A 182 -13.32 -2.24 17.71
N LEU A 183 -12.99 -2.04 18.99
CA LEU A 183 -11.62 -1.89 19.48
C LEU A 183 -11.32 -3.02 20.45
N ARG A 184 -10.28 -3.81 20.16
CA ARG A 184 -9.88 -4.95 20.99
C ARG A 184 -8.37 -4.93 21.23
N ALA A 185 -7.99 -4.72 22.48
CA ALA A 185 -6.66 -5.13 22.91
C ALA A 185 -6.72 -6.63 23.28
N VAL A 186 -5.72 -7.38 22.85
CA VAL A 186 -5.67 -8.84 23.06
C VAL A 186 -4.47 -9.10 23.97
N ASP A 187 -4.76 -9.47 25.22
CA ASP A 187 -3.75 -9.89 26.21
C ASP A 187 -3.10 -11.24 25.85
#